data_fca8c36e400ab5470a1eee660e0bfe42
#
_entry.id   fca8c36e400ab5470a1eee660e0bfe42
#
_cell.length_a   1.000
_cell.length_b   1.000
_cell.length_c   1.000
_cell.angle_alpha   90.00
_cell.angle_beta   90.00
_cell.angle_gamma   90.00
#
_symmetry.space_group_name_H-M   'P 1'
#
loop_
_entity.id
_entity.type
_entity.pdbx_description
1 polymer ?
#
loop_
_entity_poly.entity_id
_entity_poly.type
_entity_poly.pdbx_seq_one_letter_code
_entity_poly.pdbx_strand_id
1 'polypeptide(L)'
;VSVDPSECVRCLQCVKNCPAKALSYEGETKDVEEVVKVCLQDIDFYEESGGGVTISGGEGMVQPDFVKALLAKLKEHKIHTAIETTGYIKEEIFRELAPMFDLLLFDVKHYDSDKHYEGTHVHNELIIENLAWAISQGIEVLPRIPVIPDFNDSLDDAKGIAALLNQVGAKKVQLLPFHQFGENKYHLLGKTYSYENVKALHPEDLTDYQQIFLDAGIDCFF
;
A
#
# COMPACT_ATOMS: atom_id res chain seq x y z
N VAL A 1 11.44 24.88 -15.52
CA VAL A 1 11.74 25.57 -14.24
C VAL A 1 11.65 24.49 -13.16
N SER A 2 12.75 24.24 -12.49
CA SER A 2 12.81 23.33 -11.34
C SER A 2 13.03 24.15 -10.06
N VAL A 3 12.50 23.68 -8.95
CA VAL A 3 12.72 24.24 -7.63
C VAL A 3 13.80 23.38 -6.97
N ASP A 4 14.85 24.03 -6.44
CA ASP A 4 15.87 23.33 -5.65
C ASP A 4 15.25 22.94 -4.28
N PRO A 5 15.10 21.63 -3.98
CA PRO A 5 14.50 21.20 -2.73
C PRO A 5 15.28 21.64 -1.48
N SER A 6 16.60 21.86 -1.62
CA SER A 6 17.49 22.24 -0.51
C SER A 6 17.30 23.69 -0.07
N GLU A 7 16.88 24.57 -0.99
CA GLU A 7 16.61 25.98 -0.74
C GLU A 7 15.13 26.31 -0.54
N CYS A 8 14.25 25.33 -0.79
CA CYS A 8 12.81 25.52 -0.76
C CYS A 8 12.26 25.54 0.67
N VAL A 9 11.75 26.68 1.11
CA VAL A 9 11.05 26.84 2.41
C VAL A 9 9.56 26.50 2.34
N ARG A 10 9.06 25.95 1.23
CA ARG A 10 7.67 25.53 1.00
C ARG A 10 6.61 26.63 1.23
N CYS A 11 6.96 27.88 1.01
CA CYS A 11 6.04 29.03 1.17
C CYS A 11 5.00 29.16 0.05
N LEU A 12 5.08 28.36 -1.02
CA LEU A 12 4.20 28.32 -2.19
C LEU A 12 4.10 29.66 -2.98
N GLN A 13 4.95 30.64 -2.72
CA GLN A 13 4.90 31.92 -3.43
C GLN A 13 5.20 31.76 -4.93
N CYS A 14 6.11 30.86 -5.31
CA CYS A 14 6.41 30.54 -6.69
C CYS A 14 5.21 29.95 -7.43
N VAL A 15 4.42 29.10 -6.78
CA VAL A 15 3.19 28.54 -7.36
C VAL A 15 2.11 29.61 -7.50
N LYS A 16 1.87 30.40 -6.45
CA LYS A 16 0.86 31.46 -6.42
C LYS A 16 1.09 32.55 -7.47
N ASN A 17 2.38 32.89 -7.70
CA ASN A 17 2.78 33.98 -8.60
C ASN A 17 3.21 33.52 -9.99
N CYS A 18 3.11 32.23 -10.33
CA CYS A 18 3.46 31.73 -11.65
C CYS A 18 2.36 32.08 -12.69
N PRO A 19 2.58 33.03 -13.61
CA PRO A 19 1.56 33.46 -14.55
C PRO A 19 1.22 32.35 -15.55
N ALA A 20 2.18 31.47 -15.86
CA ALA A 20 1.98 30.33 -16.76
C ALA A 20 1.41 29.09 -16.07
N LYS A 21 1.18 29.13 -14.76
CA LYS A 21 0.78 27.96 -13.93
C LYS A 21 1.66 26.73 -14.18
N ALA A 22 2.95 26.96 -14.47
CA ALA A 22 3.94 25.91 -14.76
C ALA A 22 4.54 25.26 -13.49
N LEU A 23 4.16 25.76 -12.33
CA LEU A 23 4.56 25.22 -11.03
C LEU A 23 3.30 24.83 -10.27
N SER A 24 3.28 23.62 -9.73
CA SER A 24 2.25 23.09 -8.86
C SER A 24 2.88 22.52 -7.58
N TYR A 25 2.07 22.21 -6.61
CA TYR A 25 2.45 21.41 -5.45
C TYR A 25 1.58 20.16 -5.40
N GLU A 26 2.14 19.10 -4.88
CA GLU A 26 1.41 17.86 -4.67
C GLU A 26 0.67 17.90 -3.33
N GLY A 27 -0.53 17.34 -3.35
CA GLY A 27 -1.40 17.23 -2.20
C GLY A 27 -2.38 18.41 -2.06
N GLU A 28 -3.52 18.09 -1.48
CA GLU A 28 -4.58 19.03 -1.17
C GLU A 28 -5.03 18.82 0.28
N THR A 29 -5.42 19.91 0.95
CA THR A 29 -6.08 19.79 2.23
C THR A 29 -7.59 19.72 1.98
N LYS A 30 -8.21 18.63 2.42
CA LYS A 30 -9.65 18.39 2.31
C LYS A 30 -10.22 17.98 3.66
N ASP A 31 -11.43 18.36 3.94
CA ASP A 31 -12.18 17.82 5.05
C ASP A 31 -12.91 16.52 4.66
N VAL A 32 -13.49 15.84 5.64
CA VAL A 32 -14.16 14.55 5.43
C VAL A 32 -15.33 14.67 4.47
N GLU A 33 -16.13 15.73 4.59
CA GLU A 33 -17.32 15.93 3.74
C GLU A 33 -16.94 16.18 2.28
N GLU A 34 -15.83 16.89 2.03
CA GLU A 34 -15.29 17.10 0.69
C GLU A 34 -14.85 15.77 0.06
N VAL A 35 -14.20 14.90 0.83
CA VAL A 35 -13.77 13.57 0.35
C VAL A 35 -14.98 12.67 0.09
N VAL A 36 -15.91 12.59 1.02
CA VAL A 36 -17.15 11.81 0.86
C VAL A 36 -17.92 12.24 -0.38
N LYS A 37 -18.05 13.56 -0.60
CA LYS A 37 -18.72 14.08 -1.80
C LYS A 37 -18.08 13.59 -3.10
N VAL A 38 -16.75 13.47 -3.14
CA VAL A 38 -16.05 12.90 -4.31
C VAL A 38 -16.35 11.41 -4.43
N CYS A 39 -16.24 10.65 -3.35
CA CYS A 39 -16.54 9.20 -3.35
C CYS A 39 -17.96 8.89 -3.83
N LEU A 40 -18.94 9.70 -3.44
CA LEU A 40 -20.34 9.51 -3.84
C LEU A 40 -20.62 9.74 -5.33
N GLN A 41 -19.70 10.33 -6.09
CA GLN A 41 -19.87 10.50 -7.52
C GLN A 41 -19.86 9.16 -8.29
N ASP A 42 -19.23 8.14 -7.71
CA ASP A 42 -19.05 6.83 -8.32
C ASP A 42 -19.93 5.74 -7.67
N ILE A 43 -20.97 6.13 -6.90
CA ILE A 43 -21.79 5.20 -6.14
C ILE A 43 -22.48 4.15 -7.01
N ASP A 44 -22.97 4.53 -8.18
CA ASP A 44 -23.62 3.62 -9.12
C ASP A 44 -22.64 2.52 -9.61
N PHE A 45 -21.36 2.90 -9.81
CA PHE A 45 -20.32 1.95 -10.19
C PHE A 45 -19.98 1.00 -9.04
N TYR A 46 -19.97 1.46 -7.79
CA TYR A 46 -19.75 0.59 -6.63
C TYR A 46 -20.87 -0.42 -6.47
N GLU A 47 -22.13 -0.01 -6.65
CA GLU A 47 -23.30 -0.91 -6.58
C GLU A 47 -23.28 -1.96 -7.69
N GLU A 48 -22.90 -1.58 -8.92
CA GLU A 48 -22.84 -2.51 -10.06
C GLU A 48 -21.68 -3.51 -9.95
N SER A 49 -20.50 -3.06 -9.53
CA SER A 49 -19.28 -3.89 -9.49
C SER A 49 -19.08 -4.65 -8.18
N GLY A 50 -19.80 -4.30 -7.10
CA GLY A 50 -19.48 -4.72 -5.75
C GLY A 50 -18.19 -4.12 -5.22
N GLY A 51 -17.70 -3.05 -5.84
CA GLY A 51 -16.50 -2.31 -5.45
C GLY A 51 -16.74 -1.29 -4.34
N GLY A 52 -15.85 -0.31 -4.24
CA GLY A 52 -15.96 0.70 -3.20
C GLY A 52 -14.77 1.66 -3.18
N VAL A 53 -14.44 2.15 -2.00
CA VAL A 53 -13.37 3.12 -1.79
C VAL A 53 -12.14 2.44 -1.17
N THR A 54 -10.99 2.60 -1.81
CA THR A 54 -9.70 2.17 -1.24
C THR A 54 -8.95 3.38 -0.72
N ILE A 55 -8.63 3.37 0.57
CA ILE A 55 -7.73 4.36 1.18
C ILE A 55 -6.30 3.92 0.90
N SER A 56 -5.52 4.79 0.32
CA SER A 56 -4.12 4.56 -0.08
C SER A 56 -3.26 5.78 0.25
N GLY A 57 -2.05 5.85 -0.27
CA GLY A 57 -1.16 7.00 -0.11
C GLY A 57 0.24 6.56 0.32
N GLY A 58 0.82 7.16 1.36
CA GLY A 58 1.97 6.62 2.06
C GLY A 58 1.51 5.46 2.96
N GLU A 59 1.19 5.78 4.23
CA GLU A 59 0.45 4.85 5.10
C GLU A 59 -0.88 5.51 5.47
N GLY A 60 -2.00 4.91 5.07
CA GLY A 60 -3.33 5.49 5.22
C GLY A 60 -3.73 5.72 6.67
N MET A 61 -3.24 4.90 7.60
CA MET A 61 -3.59 4.98 9.03
C MET A 61 -2.84 6.06 9.83
N VAL A 62 -1.95 6.85 9.21
CA VAL A 62 -1.19 7.92 9.94
C VAL A 62 -2.06 9.09 10.38
N GLN A 63 -3.28 9.19 9.87
CA GLN A 63 -4.26 10.19 10.28
C GLN A 63 -5.52 9.51 10.86
N PRO A 64 -5.42 8.86 12.03
CA PRO A 64 -6.45 7.95 12.54
C PRO A 64 -7.82 8.62 12.71
N ASP A 65 -7.88 9.84 13.24
CA ASP A 65 -9.15 10.53 13.47
C ASP A 65 -9.86 10.88 12.17
N PHE A 66 -9.10 11.29 11.15
CA PHE A 66 -9.65 11.55 9.81
C PHE A 66 -10.18 10.25 9.18
N VAL A 67 -9.40 9.18 9.25
CA VAL A 67 -9.80 7.86 8.70
C VAL A 67 -11.06 7.34 9.37
N LYS A 68 -11.15 7.42 10.70
CA LYS A 68 -12.37 7.03 11.45
C LYS A 68 -13.60 7.79 10.98
N ALA A 69 -13.49 9.13 10.89
CA ALA A 69 -14.60 9.98 10.48
C ALA A 69 -15.01 9.68 9.02
N LEU A 70 -14.04 9.46 8.13
CA LEU A 70 -14.30 9.10 6.73
C LEU A 70 -15.00 7.75 6.62
N LEU A 71 -14.49 6.70 7.31
CA LEU A 71 -15.09 5.37 7.28
C LEU A 71 -16.52 5.37 7.83
N ALA A 72 -16.78 6.11 8.92
CA ALA A 72 -18.11 6.25 9.48
C ALA A 72 -19.11 6.80 8.44
N LYS A 73 -18.68 7.84 7.69
CA LYS A 73 -19.50 8.45 6.63
C LYS A 73 -19.71 7.52 5.44
N LEU A 74 -18.66 6.85 4.95
CA LEU A 74 -18.77 5.90 3.85
C LEU A 74 -19.69 4.74 4.21
N LYS A 75 -19.66 4.28 5.47
CA LYS A 75 -20.53 3.23 5.98
C LYS A 75 -22.01 3.64 6.03
N GLU A 76 -22.33 4.92 6.33
CA GLU A 76 -23.69 5.44 6.23
C GLU A 76 -24.27 5.25 4.82
N HIS A 77 -23.43 5.31 3.80
CA HIS A 77 -23.78 5.08 2.39
C HIS A 77 -23.61 3.62 1.92
N LYS A 78 -23.27 2.69 2.82
CA LYS A 78 -23.04 1.27 2.53
C LYS A 78 -21.95 1.01 1.49
N ILE A 79 -20.98 1.90 1.40
CA ILE A 79 -19.85 1.77 0.49
C ILE A 79 -18.84 0.81 1.11
N HIS A 80 -18.42 -0.22 0.35
CA HIS A 80 -17.33 -1.11 0.72
C HIS A 80 -16.02 -0.33 0.83
N THR A 81 -15.25 -0.61 1.88
CA THR A 81 -14.02 0.12 2.17
C THR A 81 -12.83 -0.80 2.27
N ALA A 82 -11.77 -0.47 1.55
CA ALA A 82 -10.49 -1.15 1.64
C ALA A 82 -9.37 -0.16 2.03
N ILE A 83 -8.27 -0.69 2.52
CA ILE A 83 -7.05 0.08 2.77
C ILE A 83 -5.84 -0.64 2.23
N GLU A 84 -4.94 0.10 1.58
CA GLU A 84 -3.57 -0.33 1.31
C GLU A 84 -2.69 0.06 2.47
N THR A 85 -2.09 -0.91 3.13
CA THR A 85 -1.25 -0.69 4.31
C THR A 85 0.01 -1.54 4.29
N THR A 86 1.08 -0.97 4.82
CA THR A 86 2.31 -1.71 5.11
C THR A 86 2.22 -2.46 6.44
N GLY A 87 1.22 -2.16 7.26
CA GLY A 87 1.12 -2.64 8.63
C GLY A 87 2.14 -2.05 9.60
N TYR A 88 3.04 -1.17 9.14
CA TYR A 88 4.00 -0.50 10.02
C TYR A 88 3.36 0.72 10.69
N ILE A 89 2.46 0.43 11.58
CA ILE A 89 1.70 1.41 12.39
C ILE A 89 1.63 0.91 13.83
N LYS A 90 1.56 1.82 14.79
CA LYS A 90 1.43 1.45 16.21
C LYS A 90 0.26 0.50 16.42
N GLU A 91 0.49 -0.52 17.22
CA GLU A 91 -0.45 -1.59 17.51
C GLU A 91 -1.84 -1.06 17.94
N GLU A 92 -1.86 -0.05 18.81
CA GLU A 92 -3.11 0.51 19.31
C GLU A 92 -3.93 1.16 18.19
N ILE A 93 -3.28 1.89 17.27
CA ILE A 93 -3.92 2.53 16.12
C ILE A 93 -4.40 1.46 15.14
N PHE A 94 -3.55 0.46 14.85
CA PHE A 94 -3.90 -0.62 13.93
C PHE A 94 -5.12 -1.40 14.43
N ARG A 95 -5.12 -1.83 15.71
CA ARG A 95 -6.21 -2.59 16.31
C ARG A 95 -7.52 -1.81 16.40
N GLU A 96 -7.45 -0.50 16.47
CA GLU A 96 -8.64 0.36 16.47
C GLU A 96 -9.21 0.52 15.05
N LEU A 97 -8.35 0.74 14.03
CA LEU A 97 -8.81 1.07 12.68
C LEU A 97 -9.08 -0.17 11.80
N ALA A 98 -8.25 -1.21 11.90
CA ALA A 98 -8.34 -2.36 11.01
C ALA A 98 -9.74 -3.02 10.98
N PRO A 99 -10.48 -3.17 12.11
CA PRO A 99 -11.83 -3.75 12.11
C PRO A 99 -12.89 -2.84 11.47
N MET A 100 -12.56 -1.59 11.15
CA MET A 100 -13.49 -0.66 10.52
C MET A 100 -13.54 -0.80 9.00
N PHE A 101 -12.53 -1.45 8.41
CA PHE A 101 -12.45 -1.73 6.98
C PHE A 101 -13.10 -3.07 6.64
N ASP A 102 -13.61 -3.18 5.42
CA ASP A 102 -14.12 -4.44 4.88
C ASP A 102 -12.98 -5.31 4.31
N LEU A 103 -11.86 -4.69 3.89
CA LEU A 103 -10.71 -5.40 3.33
C LEU A 103 -9.40 -4.67 3.65
N LEU A 104 -8.40 -5.41 4.11
CA LEU A 104 -7.02 -4.94 4.23
C LEU A 104 -6.19 -5.50 3.07
N LEU A 105 -5.68 -4.64 2.20
CA LEU A 105 -4.65 -4.94 1.20
C LEU A 105 -3.30 -4.75 1.88
N PHE A 106 -2.70 -5.83 2.34
CA PHE A 106 -1.60 -5.78 3.31
C PHE A 106 -0.26 -6.16 2.66
N ASP A 107 0.65 -5.22 2.55
CA ASP A 107 1.94 -5.42 1.90
C ASP A 107 2.90 -6.24 2.77
N VAL A 108 3.35 -7.40 2.26
CA VAL A 108 4.39 -8.24 2.86
C VAL A 108 5.60 -8.20 1.94
N LYS A 109 6.66 -7.49 2.36
CA LYS A 109 7.81 -7.22 1.48
C LYS A 109 8.92 -8.24 1.62
N HIS A 110 9.16 -8.74 2.84
CA HIS A 110 10.16 -9.77 3.10
C HIS A 110 9.84 -10.53 4.39
N TYR A 111 10.17 -11.84 4.44
CA TYR A 111 10.03 -12.66 5.65
C TYR A 111 11.18 -12.46 6.64
N ASP A 112 12.39 -12.20 6.14
CA ASP A 112 13.58 -11.94 6.93
C ASP A 112 13.63 -10.47 7.34
N SER A 113 13.80 -10.22 8.67
CA SER A 113 13.72 -8.86 9.23
C SER A 113 14.90 -7.99 8.84
N ASP A 114 16.11 -8.57 8.73
CA ASP A 114 17.31 -7.81 8.37
C ASP A 114 17.26 -7.41 6.90
N LYS A 115 16.87 -8.32 6.02
CA LYS A 115 16.65 -8.01 4.60
C LYS A 115 15.51 -6.99 4.42
N HIS A 116 14.43 -7.11 5.20
CA HIS A 116 13.37 -6.12 5.18
C HIS A 116 13.91 -4.73 5.55
N TYR A 117 14.78 -4.66 6.58
CA TYR A 117 15.41 -3.41 6.98
C TYR A 117 16.34 -2.84 5.88
N GLU A 118 17.11 -3.67 5.20
CA GLU A 118 17.96 -3.25 4.09
C GLU A 118 17.15 -2.56 2.97
N GLY A 119 15.97 -3.09 2.64
CA GLY A 119 15.13 -2.55 1.57
C GLY A 119 14.20 -1.41 1.99
N THR A 120 13.78 -1.35 3.25
CA THR A 120 12.72 -0.43 3.71
C THR A 120 13.13 0.51 4.85
N HIS A 121 14.27 0.27 5.48
CA HIS A 121 14.79 0.94 6.68
C HIS A 121 13.94 0.75 7.94
N VAL A 122 13.08 -0.28 7.96
CA VAL A 122 12.35 -0.71 9.16
C VAL A 122 12.38 -2.24 9.26
N HIS A 123 12.39 -2.78 10.47
CA HIS A 123 12.24 -4.21 10.73
C HIS A 123 10.76 -4.61 10.60
N ASN A 124 10.50 -5.89 10.34
CA ASN A 124 9.16 -6.38 10.00
C ASN A 124 8.38 -6.99 11.17
N GLU A 125 8.91 -7.06 12.39
CA GLU A 125 8.26 -7.72 13.54
C GLU A 125 6.87 -7.13 13.79
N LEU A 126 6.77 -5.80 13.92
CA LEU A 126 5.49 -5.11 14.12
C LEU A 126 4.51 -5.35 12.97
N ILE A 127 5.01 -5.40 11.74
CA ILE A 127 4.21 -5.67 10.54
C ILE A 127 3.59 -7.06 10.63
N ILE A 128 4.41 -8.07 10.97
CA ILE A 128 3.99 -9.47 11.09
C ILE A 128 3.02 -9.65 12.25
N GLU A 129 3.27 -8.99 13.40
CA GLU A 129 2.38 -9.01 14.56
C GLU A 129 1.00 -8.43 14.22
N ASN A 130 0.94 -7.29 13.53
CA ASN A 130 -0.30 -6.67 13.09
C ASN A 130 -1.04 -7.55 12.07
N LEU A 131 -0.33 -8.15 11.12
CA LEU A 131 -0.91 -9.09 10.15
C LEU A 131 -1.52 -10.32 10.85
N ALA A 132 -0.74 -10.98 11.72
CA ALA A 132 -1.18 -12.16 12.47
C ALA A 132 -2.41 -11.84 13.34
N TRP A 133 -2.38 -10.70 14.01
CA TRP A 133 -3.51 -10.25 14.81
C TRP A 133 -4.76 -10.04 13.94
N ALA A 134 -4.67 -9.32 12.82
CA ALA A 134 -5.82 -9.06 11.94
C ALA A 134 -6.45 -10.37 11.45
N ILE A 135 -5.63 -11.33 11.00
CA ILE A 135 -6.10 -12.65 10.56
C ILE A 135 -6.75 -13.41 11.73
N SER A 136 -6.17 -13.37 12.94
CA SER A 136 -6.72 -14.03 14.13
C SER A 136 -8.08 -13.48 14.57
N GLN A 137 -8.35 -12.20 14.27
CA GLN A 137 -9.65 -11.56 14.54
C GLN A 137 -10.70 -11.84 13.45
N GLY A 138 -10.34 -12.57 12.39
CA GLY A 138 -11.24 -12.84 11.27
C GLY A 138 -11.49 -11.63 10.36
N ILE A 139 -10.62 -10.62 10.42
CA ILE A 139 -10.66 -9.48 9.49
C ILE A 139 -10.27 -10.00 8.10
N GLU A 140 -10.97 -9.53 7.07
CA GLU A 140 -10.62 -9.89 5.70
C GLU A 140 -9.31 -9.21 5.31
N VAL A 141 -8.27 -10.03 5.11
CA VAL A 141 -6.93 -9.56 4.76
C VAL A 141 -6.50 -10.26 3.48
N LEU A 142 -6.03 -9.48 2.52
CA LEU A 142 -5.31 -9.94 1.34
C LEU A 142 -3.84 -9.53 1.44
N PRO A 143 -2.95 -10.42 1.88
CA PRO A 143 -1.51 -10.17 1.76
C PRO A 143 -1.13 -9.95 0.31
N ARG A 144 -0.29 -8.92 0.04
CA ARG A 144 0.24 -8.62 -1.27
C ARG A 144 1.76 -8.61 -1.21
N ILE A 145 2.39 -9.20 -2.20
CA ILE A 145 3.84 -9.27 -2.29
C ILE A 145 4.28 -8.49 -3.53
N PRO A 146 4.79 -7.26 -3.36
CA PRO A 146 5.55 -6.62 -4.43
C PRO A 146 6.83 -7.43 -4.68
N VAL A 147 6.89 -8.14 -5.81
CA VAL A 147 8.07 -8.94 -6.17
C VAL A 147 9.08 -8.03 -6.85
N ILE A 148 10.16 -7.72 -6.14
CA ILE A 148 11.17 -6.72 -6.55
C ILE A 148 12.48 -7.44 -6.87
N PRO A 149 13.04 -7.24 -8.09
CA PRO A 149 14.32 -7.82 -8.49
C PRO A 149 15.44 -7.51 -7.49
N ASP A 150 16.30 -8.52 -7.24
CA ASP A 150 17.43 -8.46 -6.32
C ASP A 150 17.08 -8.20 -4.84
N PHE A 151 15.78 -8.21 -4.49
CA PHE A 151 15.34 -8.00 -3.11
C PHE A 151 14.60 -9.21 -2.54
N ASN A 152 13.53 -9.65 -3.20
CA ASN A 152 12.69 -10.76 -2.72
C ASN A 152 12.20 -11.66 -3.86
N ASP A 153 12.86 -11.64 -5.01
CA ASP A 153 12.44 -12.35 -6.24
C ASP A 153 13.02 -13.76 -6.37
N SER A 154 13.88 -14.21 -5.44
CA SER A 154 14.42 -15.57 -5.47
C SER A 154 13.38 -16.62 -5.05
N LEU A 155 13.53 -17.87 -5.54
CA LEU A 155 12.66 -18.97 -5.11
C LEU A 155 12.81 -19.30 -3.62
N ASP A 156 13.96 -19.00 -3.01
CA ASP A 156 14.15 -19.18 -1.58
C ASP A 156 13.42 -18.08 -0.78
N ASP A 157 13.35 -16.86 -1.30
CA ASP A 157 12.52 -15.80 -0.71
C ASP A 157 11.03 -16.17 -0.80
N ALA A 158 10.57 -16.71 -1.93
CA ALA A 158 9.21 -17.23 -2.08
C ALA A 158 8.86 -18.28 -1.01
N LYS A 159 9.76 -19.26 -0.77
CA LYS A 159 9.59 -20.30 0.28
C LYS A 159 9.51 -19.67 1.69
N GLY A 160 10.40 -18.70 1.98
CA GLY A 160 10.41 -18.01 3.26
C GLY A 160 9.12 -17.22 3.50
N ILE A 161 8.64 -16.49 2.49
CA ILE A 161 7.39 -15.73 2.56
C ILE A 161 6.19 -16.68 2.65
N ALA A 162 6.14 -17.77 1.88
CA ALA A 162 5.07 -18.76 1.97
C ALA A 162 5.00 -19.43 3.36
N ALA A 163 6.15 -19.73 3.97
CA ALA A 163 6.22 -20.25 5.33
C ALA A 163 5.69 -19.22 6.36
N LEU A 164 6.08 -17.94 6.22
CA LEU A 164 5.57 -16.86 7.05
C LEU A 164 4.05 -16.72 6.93
N LEU A 165 3.51 -16.70 5.70
CA LEU A 165 2.07 -16.58 5.46
C LEU A 165 1.29 -17.76 6.05
N ASN A 166 1.80 -18.99 5.95
CA ASN A 166 1.21 -20.15 6.60
C ASN A 166 1.25 -20.04 8.14
N GLN A 167 2.35 -19.54 8.69
CA GLN A 167 2.50 -19.34 10.14
C GLN A 167 1.44 -18.36 10.69
N VAL A 168 1.15 -17.27 9.97
CA VAL A 168 0.13 -16.29 10.37
C VAL A 168 -1.29 -16.72 9.98
N GLY A 169 -1.45 -17.83 9.23
CA GLY A 169 -2.74 -18.39 8.86
C GLY A 169 -3.38 -17.80 7.60
N ALA A 170 -2.63 -17.07 6.78
CA ALA A 170 -3.12 -16.56 5.50
C ALA A 170 -3.43 -17.70 4.53
N LYS A 171 -4.54 -17.59 3.79
CA LYS A 171 -5.02 -18.61 2.85
C LYS A 171 -4.91 -18.18 1.39
N LYS A 172 -4.74 -16.92 1.14
CA LYS A 172 -4.59 -16.34 -0.19
C LYS A 172 -3.53 -15.25 -0.18
N VAL A 173 -2.94 -14.98 -1.34
CA VAL A 173 -1.94 -13.95 -1.53
C VAL A 173 -2.00 -13.43 -2.96
N GLN A 174 -1.78 -12.13 -3.15
CA GLN A 174 -1.61 -11.53 -4.46
C GLN A 174 -0.14 -11.19 -4.70
N LEU A 175 0.40 -11.61 -5.82
CA LEU A 175 1.72 -11.19 -6.30
C LEU A 175 1.58 -9.92 -7.15
N LEU A 176 2.43 -8.94 -6.88
CA LEU A 176 2.50 -7.71 -7.65
C LEU A 176 3.85 -7.68 -8.38
N PRO A 177 3.90 -8.02 -9.68
CA PRO A 177 5.13 -7.95 -10.46
C PRO A 177 5.70 -6.52 -10.45
N PHE A 178 7.02 -6.42 -10.33
CA PHE A 178 7.73 -5.14 -10.29
C PHE A 178 7.49 -4.31 -11.55
N HIS A 179 7.27 -3.01 -11.36
CA HIS A 179 7.19 -2.00 -12.43
C HIS A 179 7.73 -0.65 -11.97
N GLN A 180 8.17 0.21 -12.92
CA GLN A 180 8.79 1.49 -12.62
C GLN A 180 7.80 2.67 -12.48
N PHE A 181 6.49 2.45 -12.35
CA PHE A 181 5.50 3.55 -12.28
C PHE A 181 5.73 4.53 -11.12
N GLY A 182 6.49 4.12 -10.09
CA GLY A 182 6.89 4.99 -8.98
C GLY A 182 8.02 5.98 -9.28
N GLU A 183 8.76 5.84 -10.40
CA GLU A 183 9.95 6.61 -10.75
C GLU A 183 9.72 8.13 -10.68
N ASN A 184 8.59 8.60 -11.23
CA ASN A 184 8.26 10.02 -11.24
C ASN A 184 8.21 10.64 -9.83
N LYS A 185 7.81 9.87 -8.79
CA LYS A 185 7.80 10.35 -7.40
C LYS A 185 9.20 10.65 -6.90
N TYR A 186 10.18 9.85 -7.30
CA TYR A 186 11.59 10.08 -6.95
C TYR A 186 12.14 11.35 -7.62
N HIS A 187 11.83 11.56 -8.90
CA HIS A 187 12.20 12.78 -9.60
C HIS A 187 11.59 14.03 -8.96
N LEU A 188 10.29 13.99 -8.59
CA LEU A 188 9.62 15.10 -7.89
C LEU A 188 10.25 15.41 -6.53
N LEU A 189 10.81 14.41 -5.86
CA LEU A 189 11.52 14.55 -4.59
C LEU A 189 13.00 14.91 -4.75
N GLY A 190 13.52 15.02 -5.99
CA GLY A 190 14.94 15.24 -6.27
C GLY A 190 15.83 14.06 -5.85
N LYS A 191 15.28 12.84 -5.81
CA LYS A 191 15.98 11.62 -5.43
C LYS A 191 16.29 10.77 -6.66
N THR A 192 17.41 10.03 -6.59
CA THR A 192 17.74 9.01 -7.59
C THR A 192 16.86 7.78 -7.38
N TYR A 193 16.32 7.24 -8.45
CA TYR A 193 15.58 5.98 -8.44
C TYR A 193 16.52 4.81 -8.74
N SER A 194 16.77 3.95 -7.77
CA SER A 194 17.75 2.85 -7.90
C SER A 194 17.35 1.79 -8.93
N TYR A 195 16.07 1.72 -9.29
CA TYR A 195 15.52 0.73 -10.22
C TYR A 195 15.21 1.31 -11.61
N GLU A 196 15.76 2.47 -11.97
CA GLU A 196 15.51 3.17 -13.25
C GLU A 196 15.73 2.27 -14.48
N ASN A 197 16.78 1.43 -14.44
CA ASN A 197 17.16 0.56 -15.54
C ASN A 197 16.82 -0.92 -15.30
N VAL A 198 16.06 -1.23 -14.25
CA VAL A 198 15.63 -2.60 -13.95
C VAL A 198 14.39 -2.93 -14.76
N LYS A 199 14.43 -4.06 -15.48
CA LYS A 199 13.31 -4.52 -16.32
C LYS A 199 12.08 -4.80 -15.46
N ALA A 200 10.90 -4.33 -15.89
CA ALA A 200 9.64 -4.73 -15.29
C ALA A 200 9.42 -6.25 -15.39
N LEU A 201 8.80 -6.81 -14.36
CA LEU A 201 8.38 -8.21 -14.34
C LEU A 201 6.95 -8.33 -14.87
N HIS A 202 6.65 -9.50 -15.42
CA HIS A 202 5.31 -9.88 -15.84
C HIS A 202 4.89 -11.17 -15.14
N PRO A 203 3.59 -11.51 -15.09
CA PRO A 203 3.14 -12.76 -14.47
C PRO A 203 3.86 -14.00 -15.00
N GLU A 204 4.20 -14.03 -16.29
CA GLU A 204 4.90 -15.12 -16.93
C GLU A 204 6.32 -15.32 -16.40
N ASP A 205 6.97 -14.25 -15.94
CA ASP A 205 8.31 -14.29 -15.34
C ASP A 205 8.28 -14.89 -13.92
N LEU A 206 7.12 -14.96 -13.28
CA LEU A 206 6.92 -15.35 -11.89
C LEU A 206 6.18 -16.69 -11.71
N THR A 207 6.06 -17.51 -12.75
CA THR A 207 5.32 -18.77 -12.69
C THR A 207 5.89 -19.73 -11.65
N ASP A 208 7.20 -19.92 -11.59
CA ASP A 208 7.85 -20.80 -10.61
C ASP A 208 7.74 -20.21 -9.18
N TYR A 209 7.80 -18.89 -9.07
CA TYR A 209 7.62 -18.17 -7.81
C TYR A 209 6.20 -18.37 -7.26
N GLN A 210 5.19 -18.23 -8.11
CA GLN A 210 3.77 -18.48 -7.77
C GLN A 210 3.54 -19.93 -7.36
N GLN A 211 4.16 -20.90 -8.07
CA GLN A 211 3.97 -22.32 -7.80
C GLN A 211 4.36 -22.69 -6.37
N ILE A 212 5.36 -22.02 -5.77
CA ILE A 212 5.78 -22.27 -4.38
C ILE A 212 4.64 -21.98 -3.40
N PHE A 213 3.86 -20.94 -3.61
CA PHE A 213 2.71 -20.62 -2.75
C PHE A 213 1.58 -21.62 -2.95
N LEU A 214 1.30 -22.01 -4.18
CA LEU A 214 0.30 -23.03 -4.50
C LEU A 214 0.66 -24.39 -3.87
N ASP A 215 1.92 -24.80 -3.97
CA ASP A 215 2.43 -26.03 -3.35
C ASP A 215 2.39 -25.96 -1.81
N ALA A 216 2.50 -24.76 -1.24
CA ALA A 216 2.35 -24.51 0.19
C ALA A 216 0.87 -24.46 0.64
N GLY A 217 -0.09 -24.64 -0.28
CA GLY A 217 -1.53 -24.63 0.01
C GLY A 217 -2.13 -23.23 0.18
N ILE A 218 -1.47 -22.19 -0.36
CA ILE A 218 -1.93 -20.81 -0.36
C ILE A 218 -2.45 -20.49 -1.77
N ASP A 219 -3.69 -20.00 -1.89
CA ASP A 219 -4.25 -19.51 -3.14
C ASP A 219 -3.47 -18.26 -3.59
N CYS A 220 -2.78 -18.35 -4.74
CA CYS A 220 -1.84 -17.34 -5.20
C CYS A 220 -2.18 -16.88 -6.62
N PHE A 221 -2.36 -15.56 -6.78
CA PHE A 221 -2.75 -14.95 -8.06
C PHE A 221 -2.03 -13.60 -8.29
N PHE A 222 -2.17 -13.05 -9.49
CA PHE A 222 -1.61 -11.76 -9.90
C PHE A 222 -2.65 -10.64 -9.90
#